data_a69fa24a25bc97ae66a14752ddec3a48
#
_entry.id   a69fa24a25bc97ae66a14752ddec3a48
#
_cell.length_a   1.000
_cell.length_b   1.000
_cell.length_c   1.000
_cell.angle_alpha   90.00
_cell.angle_beta   90.00
_cell.angle_gamma   90.00
#
_symmetry.space_group_name_H-M   'P 1'
#
loop_
_entity.id
_entity.type
_entity.pdbx_description
1 polymer ?
#
loop_
_entity_poly.entity_id
_entity_poly.type
_entity_poly.pdbx_seq_one_letter_code
_entity_poly.pdbx_strand_id
1 'polypeptide(L)'
;FGYLALPGLVADVIDEITAAFEQVWRDRGHVHEGEQRSMIVPFIDQHERLCRLLDDPRIEGLVGSLLGDDFNYLGSDGNFYVGDTQWHSDRWTTELRWVKVAFYLDAVGRDTGCLRVIPGSHRLQESYAQKVQEEIGASAEMWGVEGAGVPALALESEPGDVVVFNHNLKHA
;
A
#
# COMPACT_ATOMS: atom_id res chain seq x y z
N PHE A 1 -14.30 5.23 -4.62
CA PHE A 1 -13.13 6.06 -4.28
C PHE A 1 -11.81 5.39 -4.70
N GLY A 2 -11.77 4.05 -4.80
CA GLY A 2 -10.60 3.27 -5.21
C GLY A 2 -9.74 2.76 -4.07
N TYR A 3 -10.17 2.93 -2.83
CA TYR A 3 -9.53 2.40 -1.63
C TYR A 3 -10.56 2.06 -0.55
N LEU A 4 -10.14 1.23 0.42
CA LEU A 4 -10.81 0.92 1.66
C LEU A 4 -9.79 1.04 2.80
N ALA A 5 -10.13 1.74 3.86
CA ALA A 5 -9.38 1.72 5.11
C ALA A 5 -10.17 0.91 6.13
N LEU A 6 -9.52 -0.05 6.75
CA LEU A 6 -10.11 -1.05 7.63
C LEU A 6 -9.40 -1.02 8.99
N PRO A 7 -9.85 -0.14 9.89
CA PRO A 7 -9.20 0.03 11.19
C PRO A 7 -9.25 -1.25 12.02
N GLY A 8 -8.08 -1.62 12.56
CA GLY A 8 -7.93 -2.75 13.47
C GLY A 8 -8.22 -4.13 12.88
N LEU A 9 -8.28 -4.28 11.55
CA LEU A 9 -8.66 -5.55 10.91
C LEU A 9 -7.81 -6.74 11.38
N VAL A 10 -6.53 -6.51 11.65
CA VAL A 10 -5.58 -7.53 12.12
C VAL A 10 -4.89 -7.14 13.43
N ALA A 11 -5.51 -6.27 14.23
CA ALA A 11 -4.94 -5.79 15.48
C ALA A 11 -4.70 -6.93 16.50
N ASP A 12 -5.51 -7.97 16.46
CA ASP A 12 -5.40 -9.16 17.31
C ASP A 12 -4.13 -10.00 17.06
N VAL A 13 -3.50 -9.81 15.90
CA VAL A 13 -2.31 -10.59 15.47
C VAL A 13 -1.13 -9.69 15.05
N ILE A 14 -1.24 -8.40 15.27
CA ILE A 14 -0.24 -7.45 14.78
C ILE A 14 1.14 -7.66 15.37
N ASP A 15 1.24 -8.00 16.66
CA ASP A 15 2.51 -8.25 17.32
C ASP A 15 3.25 -9.44 16.69
N GLU A 16 2.52 -10.49 16.29
CA GLU A 16 3.07 -11.65 15.60
C GLU A 16 3.53 -11.30 14.19
N ILE A 17 2.78 -10.45 13.50
CA ILE A 17 3.14 -9.97 12.15
C ILE A 17 4.40 -9.11 12.24
N THR A 18 4.48 -8.20 13.19
CA THR A 18 5.64 -7.34 13.43
C THR A 18 6.88 -8.15 13.76
N ALA A 19 6.75 -9.11 14.69
CA ALA A 19 7.87 -9.98 15.04
C ALA A 19 8.39 -10.80 13.85
N ALA A 20 7.47 -11.31 13.01
CA ALA A 20 7.82 -12.04 11.80
C ALA A 20 8.47 -11.13 10.75
N PHE A 21 7.98 -9.91 10.58
CA PHE A 21 8.58 -8.89 9.72
C PHE A 21 10.01 -8.60 10.12
N GLU A 22 10.25 -8.30 11.38
CA GLU A 22 11.60 -8.04 11.91
C GLU A 22 12.52 -9.24 11.78
N GLN A 23 12.00 -10.47 11.95
CA GLN A 23 12.81 -11.68 11.78
C GLN A 23 13.31 -11.81 10.34
N VAL A 24 12.46 -11.62 9.34
CA VAL A 24 12.87 -11.66 7.93
C VAL A 24 13.97 -10.64 7.64
N TRP A 25 13.87 -9.42 8.18
CA TRP A 25 14.89 -8.40 8.02
C TRP A 25 16.22 -8.81 8.66
N ARG A 26 16.19 -9.34 9.90
CA ARG A 26 17.40 -9.86 10.57
C ARG A 26 18.04 -11.01 9.81
N ASP A 27 17.25 -11.97 9.35
CA ASP A 27 17.74 -13.17 8.67
C ASP A 27 18.39 -12.84 7.32
N ARG A 28 17.94 -11.77 6.67
CA ARG A 28 18.53 -11.24 5.44
C ARG A 28 19.76 -10.36 5.67
N GLY A 29 20.05 -10.02 6.91
CA GLY A 29 21.15 -9.12 7.25
C GLY A 29 20.98 -7.69 6.70
N HIS A 30 19.75 -7.31 6.37
CA HIS A 30 19.42 -5.95 5.93
C HIS A 30 19.21 -5.05 7.15
N VAL A 31 19.81 -3.86 7.08
CA VAL A 31 19.62 -2.78 8.05
C VAL A 31 19.11 -1.57 7.28
N HIS A 32 18.07 -0.95 7.79
CA HIS A 32 17.61 0.35 7.27
C HIS A 32 18.43 1.44 7.95
N GLU A 33 19.25 2.16 7.19
CA GLU A 33 20.16 3.21 7.70
C GLU A 33 19.61 4.63 7.45
N GLY A 34 18.31 4.75 7.18
CA GLY A 34 17.64 6.04 6.94
C GLY A 34 17.52 6.41 5.46
N GLU A 35 17.67 5.45 4.57
CA GLU A 35 17.37 5.62 3.15
C GLU A 35 15.89 5.94 2.94
N GLN A 36 15.54 6.65 1.89
CA GLN A 36 14.15 6.95 1.56
C GLN A 36 13.29 5.69 1.50
N ARG A 37 13.83 4.58 1.00
CA ARG A 37 13.20 3.28 1.00
C ARG A 37 14.22 2.17 1.08
N SER A 38 14.02 1.26 2.03
CA SER A 38 14.65 -0.07 2.04
C SER A 38 13.57 -1.12 1.88
N MET A 39 13.79 -2.13 1.02
CA MET A 39 12.78 -3.16 0.77
C MET A 39 13.36 -4.54 0.57
N ILE A 40 12.58 -5.54 0.96
CA ILE A 40 12.83 -6.97 0.66
C ILE A 40 11.68 -7.48 -0.22
N VAL A 41 12.02 -8.11 -1.34
CA VAL A 41 11.08 -8.72 -2.31
C VAL A 41 11.63 -10.07 -2.76
N PRO A 42 10.84 -11.16 -2.78
CA PRO A 42 9.52 -11.33 -2.17
C PRO A 42 9.61 -11.28 -0.65
N PHE A 43 8.52 -11.01 0.04
CA PHE A 43 8.59 -10.79 1.49
C PHE A 43 7.81 -11.82 2.32
N ILE A 44 6.48 -11.90 2.17
CA ILE A 44 5.66 -12.77 3.03
C ILE A 44 6.02 -14.25 2.86
N ASP A 45 6.52 -14.66 1.70
CA ASP A 45 6.99 -16.02 1.40
C ASP A 45 8.16 -16.47 2.25
N GLN A 46 8.80 -15.57 2.97
CA GLN A 46 10.00 -15.86 3.75
C GLN A 46 9.72 -16.24 5.20
N HIS A 47 8.46 -16.13 5.64
CA HIS A 47 8.09 -16.48 7.01
C HIS A 47 6.67 -17.07 7.06
N GLU A 48 6.54 -18.25 7.70
CA GLU A 48 5.26 -18.98 7.78
C GLU A 48 4.11 -18.11 8.33
N ARG A 49 4.38 -17.32 9.37
CA ARG A 49 3.37 -16.44 9.97
C ARG A 49 2.85 -15.37 8.98
N LEU A 50 3.74 -14.87 8.13
CA LEU A 50 3.38 -13.91 7.08
C LEU A 50 2.62 -14.60 5.94
N CYS A 51 3.02 -15.81 5.53
CA CYS A 51 2.28 -16.59 4.54
C CYS A 51 0.83 -16.84 4.96
N ARG A 52 0.57 -17.06 6.24
CA ARG A 52 -0.77 -17.27 6.79
C ARG A 52 -1.71 -16.07 6.61
N LEU A 53 -1.20 -14.89 6.25
CA LEU A 53 -2.04 -13.75 5.89
C LEU A 53 -2.85 -14.00 4.62
N LEU A 54 -2.34 -14.84 3.72
CA LEU A 54 -3.05 -15.21 2.49
C LEU A 54 -4.28 -16.09 2.77
N ASP A 55 -4.21 -16.91 3.83
CA ASP A 55 -5.26 -17.81 4.27
C ASP A 55 -6.11 -17.22 5.42
N ASP A 56 -5.83 -15.98 5.85
CA ASP A 56 -6.64 -15.30 6.85
C ASP A 56 -8.03 -14.99 6.26
N PRO A 57 -9.13 -15.53 6.83
CA PRO A 57 -10.46 -15.41 6.24
C PRO A 57 -10.93 -13.96 6.10
N ARG A 58 -10.38 -13.02 6.88
CA ARG A 58 -10.66 -11.58 6.76
C ARG A 58 -10.05 -11.02 5.49
N ILE A 59 -8.81 -11.42 5.19
CA ILE A 59 -8.07 -10.96 4.00
C ILE A 59 -8.61 -11.68 2.75
N GLU A 60 -8.74 -13.00 2.79
CA GLU A 60 -9.31 -13.79 1.69
C GLU A 60 -10.72 -13.30 1.31
N GLY A 61 -11.61 -13.17 2.30
CA GLY A 61 -12.98 -12.70 2.07
C GLY A 61 -13.05 -11.27 1.54
N LEU A 62 -12.16 -10.39 2.02
CA LEU A 62 -12.05 -9.02 1.53
C LEU A 62 -11.61 -8.99 0.06
N VAL A 63 -10.52 -9.69 -0.28
CA VAL A 63 -9.99 -9.74 -1.65
C VAL A 63 -10.98 -10.43 -2.59
N GLY A 64 -11.58 -11.54 -2.17
CA GLY A 64 -12.62 -12.25 -2.93
C GLY A 64 -13.84 -11.38 -3.22
N SER A 65 -14.27 -10.55 -2.27
CA SER A 65 -15.39 -9.61 -2.49
C SER A 65 -15.09 -8.54 -3.55
N LEU A 66 -13.81 -8.19 -3.75
CA LEU A 66 -13.36 -7.18 -4.70
C LEU A 66 -13.01 -7.75 -6.08
N LEU A 67 -12.39 -8.92 -6.12
CA LEU A 67 -11.86 -9.54 -7.34
C LEU A 67 -12.71 -10.68 -7.87
N GLY A 68 -13.54 -11.32 -7.03
CA GLY A 68 -14.20 -12.59 -7.28
C GLY A 68 -13.43 -13.74 -6.64
N ASP A 69 -13.96 -14.95 -6.72
CA ASP A 69 -13.40 -16.12 -6.03
C ASP A 69 -12.14 -16.70 -6.72
N ASP A 70 -11.90 -16.34 -7.98
CA ASP A 70 -10.75 -16.79 -8.75
C ASP A 70 -9.72 -15.65 -8.89
N PHE A 71 -8.92 -15.47 -7.88
CA PHE A 71 -7.82 -14.48 -7.88
C PHE A 71 -6.48 -15.14 -7.56
N ASN A 72 -5.40 -14.48 -7.97
CA ASN A 72 -4.05 -14.96 -7.75
C ASN A 72 -3.25 -13.97 -6.91
N TYR A 73 -2.51 -14.49 -5.94
CA TYR A 73 -1.44 -13.75 -5.29
C TYR A 73 -0.26 -13.57 -6.26
N LEU A 74 0.25 -12.37 -6.37
CA LEU A 74 1.32 -12.04 -7.32
C LEU A 74 2.67 -11.79 -6.66
N GLY A 75 2.67 -11.32 -5.42
CA GLY A 75 3.88 -11.04 -4.69
C GLY A 75 3.67 -10.01 -3.58
N SER A 76 4.71 -9.80 -2.81
CA SER A 76 4.73 -8.88 -1.68
C SER A 76 6.08 -8.23 -1.51
N ASP A 77 6.07 -7.12 -0.84
CA ASP A 77 7.25 -6.38 -0.40
C ASP A 77 7.13 -5.99 1.09
N GLY A 78 8.24 -6.09 1.81
CA GLY A 78 8.38 -5.56 3.17
C GLY A 78 9.27 -4.33 3.12
N ASN A 79 8.79 -3.21 3.64
CA ASN A 79 9.42 -1.91 3.44
C ASN A 79 9.65 -1.15 4.74
N PHE A 80 10.78 -0.44 4.78
CA PHE A 80 10.94 0.76 5.58
C PHE A 80 10.98 2.00 4.67
N TYR A 81 10.30 3.06 5.09
CA TYR A 81 10.26 4.33 4.40
C TYR A 81 10.69 5.47 5.29
N VAL A 82 11.38 6.47 4.71
CA VAL A 82 11.68 7.75 5.34
C VAL A 82 11.35 8.87 4.37
N GLY A 83 10.59 9.85 4.84
CA GLY A 83 10.20 11.00 4.03
C GLY A 83 9.09 10.71 3.01
N ASP A 84 8.90 11.64 2.10
CA ASP A 84 7.85 11.58 1.08
C ASP A 84 8.22 10.64 -0.06
N THR A 85 7.22 9.92 -0.58
CA THR A 85 7.32 9.17 -1.82
C THR A 85 6.74 9.99 -2.98
N GLN A 86 7.18 9.66 -4.20
CA GLN A 86 6.65 10.31 -5.39
C GLN A 86 5.24 9.84 -5.70
N TRP A 87 4.41 10.75 -6.20
CA TRP A 87 3.08 10.43 -6.69
C TRP A 87 3.14 9.47 -7.87
N HIS A 88 2.50 8.32 -7.75
CA HIS A 88 2.46 7.31 -8.81
C HIS A 88 1.18 6.49 -8.78
N SER A 89 0.95 5.74 -9.82
CA SER A 89 0.06 4.57 -9.85
C SER A 89 0.94 3.37 -10.13
N ASP A 90 0.70 2.26 -9.45
CA ASP A 90 1.52 1.04 -9.66
C ASP A 90 1.35 0.52 -11.08
N ARG A 91 0.18 0.72 -11.66
CA ARG A 91 -0.14 0.41 -13.05
C ARG A 91 -1.19 1.36 -13.59
N TRP A 92 -1.32 1.36 -14.90
CA TRP A 92 -2.35 2.07 -15.63
C TRP A 92 -2.92 1.13 -16.69
N THR A 93 -3.84 0.24 -16.28
CA THR A 93 -4.42 -0.79 -17.15
C THR A 93 -5.88 -1.07 -16.81
N THR A 94 -6.67 -1.36 -17.84
CA THR A 94 -8.07 -1.80 -17.72
C THR A 94 -8.24 -3.30 -17.91
N GLU A 95 -7.18 -4.00 -18.28
CA GLU A 95 -7.26 -5.41 -18.70
C GLU A 95 -7.54 -6.35 -17.52
N LEU A 96 -7.00 -6.03 -16.35
CA LEU A 96 -7.14 -6.86 -15.15
C LEU A 96 -7.52 -6.01 -13.96
N ARG A 97 -8.24 -6.60 -13.02
CA ARG A 97 -8.48 -6.01 -11.70
C ARG A 97 -7.33 -6.38 -10.77
N TRP A 98 -6.74 -5.38 -10.17
CA TRP A 98 -5.63 -5.55 -9.24
C TRP A 98 -5.90 -4.73 -7.98
N VAL A 99 -5.60 -5.33 -6.84
CA VAL A 99 -5.64 -4.65 -5.56
C VAL A 99 -4.32 -4.86 -4.82
N LYS A 100 -3.92 -3.85 -4.08
CA LYS A 100 -2.83 -3.93 -3.12
C LYS A 100 -3.43 -3.93 -1.72
N VAL A 101 -2.92 -4.80 -0.87
CA VAL A 101 -3.28 -4.88 0.55
C VAL A 101 -2.06 -4.43 1.35
N ALA A 102 -2.17 -3.30 2.02
CA ALA A 102 -1.10 -2.73 2.84
C ALA A 102 -1.42 -2.92 4.32
N PHE A 103 -0.42 -3.42 5.06
CA PHE A 103 -0.45 -3.57 6.51
C PHE A 103 0.53 -2.55 7.11
N TYR A 104 0.07 -1.79 8.09
CA TYR A 104 0.92 -0.86 8.81
C TYR A 104 1.31 -1.48 10.16
N LEU A 105 2.62 -1.50 10.40
CA LEU A 105 3.20 -2.06 11.63
C LEU A 105 3.50 -0.96 12.65
N ASP A 106 3.59 0.28 12.17
CA ASP A 106 3.80 1.48 12.96
C ASP A 106 2.61 2.43 12.82
N ALA A 107 2.38 3.26 13.83
CA ALA A 107 1.44 4.36 13.74
C ALA A 107 1.97 5.42 12.76
N VAL A 108 1.20 5.74 11.74
CA VAL A 108 1.57 6.72 10.71
C VAL A 108 0.48 7.78 10.57
N GLY A 109 0.87 9.02 10.68
CA GLY A 109 0.02 10.17 10.47
C GLY A 109 0.43 10.98 9.25
N ARG A 110 -0.27 12.06 9.02
CA ARG A 110 -0.05 12.99 7.89
C ARG A 110 1.41 13.44 7.75
N ASP A 111 2.08 13.65 8.88
CA ASP A 111 3.44 14.18 8.93
C ASP A 111 4.50 13.10 9.13
N THR A 112 4.09 11.82 9.20
CA THR A 112 4.98 10.69 9.49
C THR A 112 4.94 9.58 8.45
N GLY A 113 4.44 9.88 7.24
CA GLY A 113 4.51 8.95 6.11
C GLY A 113 3.29 8.05 5.92
N CYS A 114 2.08 8.47 6.34
CA CYS A 114 0.86 7.76 5.99
C CYS A 114 0.63 7.77 4.47
N LEU A 115 -0.08 6.75 3.98
CA LEU A 115 -0.47 6.69 2.58
C LEU A 115 -1.36 7.89 2.22
N ARG A 116 -1.00 8.60 1.18
CA ARG A 116 -1.82 9.67 0.60
C ARG A 116 -2.40 9.20 -0.72
N VAL A 117 -3.67 9.43 -0.94
CA VAL A 117 -4.39 8.97 -2.15
C VAL A 117 -5.18 10.10 -2.78
N ILE A 118 -5.37 10.03 -4.10
CA ILE A 118 -6.28 10.90 -4.83
C ILE A 118 -7.52 10.09 -5.19
N PRO A 119 -8.64 10.25 -4.44
CA PRO A 119 -9.84 9.47 -4.64
C PRO A 119 -10.40 9.61 -6.06
N GLY A 120 -10.80 8.50 -6.67
CA GLY A 120 -11.37 8.48 -8.02
C GLY A 120 -10.35 8.40 -9.16
N SER A 121 -9.06 8.63 -8.89
CA SER A 121 -8.00 8.62 -9.91
C SER A 121 -7.76 7.25 -10.58
N HIS A 122 -8.30 6.18 -10.01
CA HIS A 122 -8.26 4.82 -10.58
C HIS A 122 -9.26 4.57 -11.72
N ARG A 123 -10.20 5.50 -11.95
CA ARG A 123 -11.27 5.35 -12.94
C ARG A 123 -10.82 5.78 -14.32
N LEU A 124 -10.01 4.95 -14.96
CA LEU A 124 -9.26 5.24 -16.18
C LEU A 124 -10.10 5.80 -17.36
N GLN A 125 -11.41 5.56 -17.34
CA GLN A 125 -12.34 6.02 -18.40
C GLN A 125 -12.91 7.41 -18.13
N GLU A 126 -12.69 7.95 -16.91
CA GLU A 126 -13.16 9.28 -16.54
C GLU A 126 -12.11 10.35 -16.89
N SER A 127 -12.53 11.45 -17.47
CA SER A 127 -11.65 12.57 -17.85
C SER A 127 -10.85 13.14 -16.67
N TYR A 128 -11.45 13.14 -15.48
CA TYR A 128 -10.75 13.53 -14.25
C TYR A 128 -9.54 12.63 -13.98
N ALA A 129 -9.74 11.30 -14.00
CA ALA A 129 -8.66 10.35 -13.73
C ALA A 129 -7.55 10.44 -14.79
N GLN A 130 -7.93 10.58 -16.06
CA GLN A 130 -6.97 10.78 -17.15
C GLN A 130 -6.12 12.02 -16.92
N LYS A 131 -6.77 13.16 -16.60
CA LYS A 131 -6.06 14.40 -16.30
C LYS A 131 -5.12 14.25 -15.11
N VAL A 132 -5.56 13.63 -14.02
CA VAL A 132 -4.71 13.36 -12.85
C VAL A 132 -3.49 12.53 -13.24
N GLN A 133 -3.64 11.56 -14.13
CA GLN A 133 -2.51 10.72 -14.57
C GLN A 133 -1.54 11.47 -15.50
N GLU A 134 -2.05 12.33 -16.37
CA GLU A 134 -1.23 13.15 -17.28
C GLU A 134 -0.40 14.18 -16.51
N GLU A 135 -1.01 14.86 -15.54
CA GLU A 135 -0.38 15.92 -14.74
C GLU A 135 0.70 15.38 -13.78
N ILE A 136 0.48 14.17 -13.27
CA ILE A 136 1.39 13.55 -12.31
C ILE A 136 2.22 12.47 -13.01
N GLY A 137 3.04 12.79 -13.92
CA GLY A 137 4.08 11.83 -14.36
C GLY A 137 4.80 11.23 -13.15
N ALA A 138 6.02 10.83 -13.27
CA ALA A 138 6.85 10.33 -12.16
C ALA A 138 7.36 11.48 -11.25
N SER A 139 6.63 12.59 -11.12
CA SER A 139 7.06 13.74 -10.34
C SER A 139 6.35 13.83 -9.00
N ALA A 140 7.02 14.43 -8.00
CA ALA A 140 6.42 14.78 -6.72
C ALA A 140 5.47 15.98 -6.84
N GLU A 141 5.34 16.57 -8.02
CA GLU A 141 4.55 17.75 -8.31
C GLU A 141 3.21 17.40 -8.95
N MET A 142 2.16 18.11 -8.58
CA MET A 142 0.85 18.03 -9.20
C MET A 142 0.23 19.42 -9.26
N TRP A 143 -0.23 19.84 -10.46
CA TRP A 143 -0.82 21.16 -10.70
C TRP A 143 0.03 22.33 -10.19
N GLY A 144 1.34 22.23 -10.35
CA GLY A 144 2.29 23.25 -9.86
C GLY A 144 2.47 23.24 -8.34
N VAL A 145 2.05 22.18 -7.65
CA VAL A 145 2.20 22.01 -6.20
C VAL A 145 3.01 20.77 -5.90
N GLU A 146 4.05 20.90 -5.11
CA GLU A 146 4.97 19.81 -4.76
C GLU A 146 4.51 19.00 -3.55
N GLY A 147 4.82 17.71 -3.57
CA GLY A 147 4.85 16.80 -2.41
C GLY A 147 3.64 16.89 -1.50
N ALA A 148 3.86 17.27 -0.25
CA ALA A 148 2.84 17.36 0.79
C ALA A 148 1.74 18.40 0.52
N GLY A 149 2.00 19.38 -0.34
CA GLY A 149 1.02 20.39 -0.75
C GLY A 149 -0.01 19.92 -1.77
N VAL A 150 0.20 18.74 -2.41
CA VAL A 150 -0.76 18.19 -3.37
C VAL A 150 -2.08 17.85 -2.66
N PRO A 151 -3.23 18.33 -3.16
CA PRO A 151 -4.53 18.02 -2.57
C PRO A 151 -4.84 16.52 -2.62
N ALA A 152 -4.74 15.85 -1.48
CA ALA A 152 -4.94 14.43 -1.34
C ALA A 152 -5.55 14.08 0.01
N LEU A 153 -6.10 12.88 0.11
CA LEU A 153 -6.55 12.34 1.38
C LEU A 153 -5.41 11.55 2.04
N ALA A 154 -5.05 11.94 3.25
CA ALA A 154 -4.15 11.19 4.11
C ALA A 154 -4.91 10.04 4.79
N LEU A 155 -4.41 8.82 4.63
CA LEU A 155 -4.94 7.63 5.31
C LEU A 155 -4.06 7.34 6.53
N GLU A 156 -4.31 8.07 7.62
CA GLU A 156 -3.63 7.85 8.89
C GLU A 156 -3.98 6.45 9.39
N SER A 157 -3.01 5.71 9.87
CA SER A 157 -3.17 4.31 10.24
C SER A 157 -2.44 3.98 11.53
N GLU A 158 -3.03 3.09 12.31
CA GLU A 158 -2.46 2.49 13.52
C GLU A 158 -1.98 1.06 13.24
N PRO A 159 -1.10 0.49 14.10
CA PRO A 159 -0.71 -0.90 13.98
C PRO A 159 -1.92 -1.84 13.96
N GLY A 160 -1.99 -2.69 12.93
CA GLY A 160 -3.13 -3.59 12.71
C GLY A 160 -4.21 -3.07 11.79
N ASP A 161 -4.12 -1.82 11.34
CA ASP A 161 -4.94 -1.30 10.26
C ASP A 161 -4.52 -1.89 8.93
N VAL A 162 -5.51 -2.08 8.06
CA VAL A 162 -5.29 -2.56 6.69
C VAL A 162 -5.89 -1.57 5.71
N VAL A 163 -5.10 -1.19 4.72
CA VAL A 163 -5.56 -0.38 3.59
C VAL A 163 -5.53 -1.23 2.33
N VAL A 164 -6.68 -1.31 1.65
CA VAL A 164 -6.77 -1.97 0.35
C VAL A 164 -7.06 -0.92 -0.71
N PHE A 165 -6.30 -0.94 -1.80
CA PHE A 165 -6.51 0.02 -2.86
C PHE A 165 -6.29 -0.56 -4.25
N ASN A 166 -6.96 0.04 -5.21
CA ASN A 166 -6.84 -0.30 -6.62
C ASN A 166 -5.46 0.11 -7.14
N HIS A 167 -4.84 -0.75 -7.90
CA HIS A 167 -3.51 -0.59 -8.47
C HIS A 167 -3.33 0.66 -9.36
N ASN A 168 -4.44 1.14 -9.94
CA ASN A 168 -4.45 2.35 -10.74
C ASN A 168 -4.65 3.63 -9.90
N LEU A 169 -4.92 3.50 -8.60
CA LEU A 169 -5.11 4.65 -7.73
C LEU A 169 -3.81 5.45 -7.62
N LYS A 170 -3.90 6.77 -7.80
CA LYS A 170 -2.77 7.66 -7.62
C LYS A 170 -2.49 7.82 -6.13
N HIS A 171 -1.27 7.52 -5.73
CA HIS A 171 -0.87 7.53 -4.32
C HIS A 171 0.60 7.95 -4.14
N ALA A 172 0.93 8.33 -2.93
CA ALA A 172 2.27 8.67 -2.48
C ALA A 172 2.46 8.33 -1.01
#